data_74b4bb3c784c36f3df0a69e62551d2ff
#
_entry.id   74b4bb3c784c36f3df0a69e62551d2ff
#
_cell.length_a   1.000
_cell.length_b   1.000
_cell.length_c   1.000
_cell.angle_alpha   90.00
_cell.angle_beta   90.00
_cell.angle_gamma   90.00
#
_symmetry.space_group_name_H-M   'P 1'
#
loop_
_entity.id
_entity.type
_entity.pdbx_description
1 polymer ?
#
loop_
_entity_poly.entity_id
_entity_poly.type
_entity_poly.pdbx_seq_one_letter_code
_entity_poly.pdbx_strand_id
1 'polypeptide(L)'
;VGQLSYQVVSYAYNNYLKFVYPFEYNLAKENNFLKGYTEEEQSQFFRDKLSSNDEWIIYFFEKYPKLLSILESYTVNIMLHIDRLLFALKADIESFAMKESKIDEISLFEGDLHAGNCVSSVLFLNGTKLYYKPRGAANEKFIMSIISALDKMGLSIQFGIPAFIDRENYSWHFQVKPCDMKNSDSINEYYYNFGKIQALLYLLGAQDIIPDNLIVIGNCP
;
A
#
# COMPACT_ATOMS: atom_id res chain seq x y z
N VAL A 1 11.78 -13.63 -5.69
CA VAL A 1 10.64 -13.91 -6.59
C VAL A 1 9.48 -14.48 -5.77
N GLY A 2 9.68 -15.52 -4.96
CA GLY A 2 8.60 -16.17 -4.20
C GLY A 2 7.81 -15.23 -3.26
N GLN A 3 8.47 -14.30 -2.59
CA GLN A 3 7.82 -13.34 -1.68
C GLN A 3 6.86 -12.39 -2.42
N LEU A 4 7.27 -11.83 -3.56
CA LEU A 4 6.41 -10.95 -4.36
C LEU A 4 5.21 -11.71 -4.94
N SER A 5 5.42 -12.93 -5.45
CA SER A 5 4.34 -13.77 -5.96
C SER A 5 3.31 -14.08 -4.87
N TYR A 6 3.77 -14.38 -3.66
CA TYR A 6 2.87 -14.60 -2.51
C TYR A 6 2.03 -13.36 -2.18
N GLN A 7 2.62 -12.17 -2.15
CA GLN A 7 1.90 -10.92 -1.90
C GLN A 7 0.82 -10.67 -2.96
N VAL A 8 1.16 -10.87 -4.24
CA VAL A 8 0.21 -10.69 -5.36
C VAL A 8 -0.97 -11.64 -5.25
N VAL A 9 -0.71 -12.93 -5.01
CA VAL A 9 -1.78 -13.94 -4.88
C VAL A 9 -2.63 -13.69 -3.63
N SER A 10 -2.00 -13.38 -2.49
CA SER A 10 -2.71 -13.08 -1.24
C SER A 10 -3.62 -11.87 -1.36
N TYR A 11 -3.17 -10.81 -2.05
CA TYR A 11 -3.99 -9.64 -2.30
C TYR A 11 -5.19 -9.97 -3.19
N ALA A 12 -4.98 -10.72 -4.27
CA ALA A 12 -6.06 -11.14 -5.17
C ALA A 12 -7.10 -12.01 -4.43
N TYR A 13 -6.64 -12.95 -3.62
CA TYR A 13 -7.52 -13.77 -2.80
C TYR A 13 -8.36 -12.92 -1.84
N ASN A 14 -7.71 -12.06 -1.04
CA ASN A 14 -8.38 -11.27 -0.01
C ASN A 14 -9.36 -10.23 -0.56
N ASN A 15 -9.14 -9.72 -1.76
CA ASN A 15 -9.96 -8.65 -2.31
C ASN A 15 -10.99 -9.13 -3.34
N TYR A 16 -10.73 -10.24 -4.03
CA TYR A 16 -11.59 -10.70 -5.13
C TYR A 16 -12.17 -12.10 -4.91
N LEU A 17 -11.42 -13.02 -4.34
CA LEU A 17 -11.82 -14.44 -4.25
C LEU A 17 -12.44 -14.83 -2.91
N LYS A 18 -12.11 -14.17 -1.82
CA LYS A 18 -12.55 -14.56 -0.46
C LYS A 18 -14.07 -14.64 -0.28
N PHE A 19 -14.84 -13.98 -1.11
CA PHE A 19 -16.31 -14.01 -1.03
C PHE A 19 -16.90 -15.09 -1.95
N VAL A 20 -16.25 -15.36 -3.09
CA VAL A 20 -16.72 -16.32 -4.08
C VAL A 20 -16.40 -17.74 -3.66
N TYR A 21 -15.21 -17.97 -3.12
CA TYR A 21 -14.79 -19.31 -2.69
C TYR A 21 -15.73 -19.93 -1.62
N PRO A 22 -16.08 -19.27 -0.51
CA PRO A 22 -17.01 -19.84 0.47
C PRO A 22 -18.40 -20.06 -0.09
N PHE A 23 -18.86 -19.19 -1.00
CA PHE A 23 -20.15 -19.35 -1.65
C PHE A 23 -20.19 -20.63 -2.49
N GLU A 24 -19.19 -20.85 -3.32
CA GLU A 24 -19.10 -22.06 -4.16
C GLU A 24 -18.89 -23.33 -3.32
N TYR A 25 -18.12 -23.25 -2.24
CA TYR A 25 -17.96 -24.37 -1.31
C TYR A 25 -19.30 -24.76 -0.67
N ASN A 26 -20.08 -23.79 -0.18
CA ASN A 26 -21.39 -24.05 0.41
C ASN A 26 -22.37 -24.63 -0.63
N LEU A 27 -22.37 -24.10 -1.84
CA LEU A 27 -23.19 -24.63 -2.93
C LEU A 27 -22.83 -26.10 -3.28
N ALA A 28 -21.53 -26.39 -3.29
CA ALA A 28 -21.05 -27.77 -3.50
C ALA A 28 -21.47 -28.72 -2.36
N LYS A 29 -21.50 -28.21 -1.12
CA LYS A 29 -21.95 -28.92 0.08
C LYS A 29 -23.44 -29.22 0.00
N GLU A 30 -24.27 -28.22 -0.32
CA GLU A 30 -25.72 -28.35 -0.48
C GLU A 30 -26.10 -29.36 -1.59
N ASN A 31 -25.32 -29.39 -2.65
CA ASN A 31 -25.53 -30.34 -3.76
C ASN A 31 -24.92 -31.75 -3.52
N ASN A 32 -24.43 -32.04 -2.31
CA ASN A 32 -23.77 -33.30 -1.95
C ASN A 32 -22.59 -33.66 -2.85
N PHE A 33 -21.90 -32.66 -3.39
CA PHE A 33 -20.76 -32.86 -4.28
C PHE A 33 -19.47 -33.16 -3.51
N LEU A 34 -19.35 -32.68 -2.27
CA LEU A 34 -18.15 -32.83 -1.45
C LEU A 34 -17.98 -34.24 -0.94
N LYS A 35 -16.74 -34.74 -0.98
CA LYS A 35 -16.37 -36.05 -0.42
C LYS A 35 -15.57 -35.82 0.88
N GLY A 36 -15.84 -36.68 1.87
CA GLY A 36 -15.21 -36.64 3.20
C GLY A 36 -16.26 -36.73 4.30
N TYR A 37 -15.82 -37.18 5.48
CA TYR A 37 -16.67 -37.34 6.66
C TYR A 37 -16.55 -36.12 7.60
N THR A 38 -15.44 -35.36 7.50
CA THR A 38 -15.20 -34.14 8.27
C THR A 38 -15.23 -32.92 7.39
N GLU A 39 -15.36 -31.75 8.00
CA GLU A 39 -15.35 -30.47 7.30
C GLU A 39 -13.97 -30.17 6.68
N GLU A 40 -12.89 -30.59 7.35
CA GLU A 40 -11.54 -30.52 6.84
C GLU A 40 -11.34 -31.36 5.59
N GLU A 41 -11.80 -32.61 5.59
CA GLU A 41 -11.70 -33.51 4.43
C GLU A 41 -12.51 -32.96 3.25
N GLN A 42 -13.72 -32.47 3.48
CA GLN A 42 -14.55 -31.84 2.45
C GLN A 42 -13.92 -30.59 1.87
N SER A 43 -13.35 -29.73 2.71
CA SER A 43 -12.63 -28.54 2.30
C SER A 43 -11.36 -28.86 1.51
N GLN A 44 -10.63 -29.90 1.93
CA GLN A 44 -9.45 -30.36 1.17
C GLN A 44 -9.87 -30.92 -0.18
N PHE A 45 -10.90 -31.77 -0.24
CA PHE A 45 -11.41 -32.29 -1.49
C PHE A 45 -11.81 -31.20 -2.47
N PHE A 46 -12.46 -30.13 -1.97
CA PHE A 46 -12.87 -29.01 -2.81
C PHE A 46 -11.65 -28.23 -3.35
N ARG A 47 -10.65 -27.96 -2.51
CA ARG A 47 -9.39 -27.31 -2.94
C ARG A 47 -8.66 -28.15 -4.00
N ASP A 48 -8.55 -29.46 -3.77
CA ASP A 48 -7.88 -30.37 -4.70
C ASP A 48 -8.58 -30.42 -6.06
N LYS A 49 -9.90 -30.37 -6.07
CA LYS A 49 -10.68 -30.27 -7.29
C LYS A 49 -10.45 -28.98 -8.06
N LEU A 50 -10.41 -27.84 -7.37
CA LEU A 50 -10.14 -26.56 -7.99
C LEU A 50 -8.71 -26.46 -8.54
N SER A 51 -7.74 -27.12 -7.90
CA SER A 51 -6.34 -27.04 -8.29
C SER A 51 -5.88 -28.09 -9.31
N SER A 52 -6.58 -29.20 -9.42
CA SER A 52 -6.16 -30.37 -10.22
C SER A 52 -6.94 -30.57 -11.50
N ASN A 53 -7.97 -29.76 -11.78
CA ASN A 53 -8.84 -29.98 -12.93
C ASN A 53 -9.14 -28.69 -13.67
N ASP A 54 -8.56 -28.54 -14.86
CA ASP A 54 -8.77 -27.38 -15.74
C ASP A 54 -10.26 -27.16 -16.08
N GLU A 55 -11.07 -28.22 -16.17
CA GLU A 55 -12.51 -28.11 -16.42
C GLU A 55 -13.23 -27.31 -15.31
N TRP A 56 -12.78 -27.46 -14.04
CA TRP A 56 -13.33 -26.71 -12.92
C TRP A 56 -12.97 -25.23 -12.97
N ILE A 57 -11.75 -24.92 -13.39
CA ILE A 57 -11.29 -23.55 -13.57
C ILE A 57 -12.09 -22.89 -14.70
N ILE A 58 -12.29 -23.61 -15.82
CA ILE A 58 -13.08 -23.13 -16.95
C ILE A 58 -14.53 -22.89 -16.50
N TYR A 59 -15.18 -23.88 -15.87
CA TYR A 59 -16.54 -23.73 -15.35
C TYR A 59 -16.69 -22.55 -14.38
N PHE A 60 -15.71 -22.36 -13.48
CA PHE A 60 -15.72 -21.27 -12.51
C PHE A 60 -15.70 -19.91 -13.21
N PHE A 61 -14.83 -19.72 -14.19
CA PHE A 61 -14.72 -18.45 -14.92
C PHE A 61 -15.86 -18.26 -15.95
N GLU A 62 -16.43 -19.31 -16.48
CA GLU A 62 -17.67 -19.21 -17.26
C GLU A 62 -18.85 -18.73 -16.40
N LYS A 63 -18.92 -19.18 -15.15
CA LYS A 63 -19.92 -18.75 -14.18
C LYS A 63 -19.69 -17.32 -13.69
N TYR A 64 -18.42 -16.89 -13.59
CA TYR A 64 -18.01 -15.58 -13.10
C TYR A 64 -17.15 -14.82 -14.11
N PRO A 65 -17.65 -14.51 -15.32
CA PRO A 65 -16.82 -13.90 -16.38
C PRO A 65 -16.30 -12.51 -15.99
N LYS A 66 -17.04 -11.77 -15.18
CA LYS A 66 -16.60 -10.48 -14.65
C LYS A 66 -15.43 -10.61 -13.68
N LEU A 67 -15.41 -11.67 -12.88
CA LEU A 67 -14.30 -11.94 -11.97
C LEU A 67 -13.02 -12.27 -12.74
N LEU A 68 -13.11 -13.07 -13.80
CA LEU A 68 -11.97 -13.33 -14.70
C LEU A 68 -11.39 -12.04 -15.25
N SER A 69 -12.24 -11.16 -15.82
CA SER A 69 -11.80 -9.87 -16.35
C SER A 69 -11.13 -8.97 -15.29
N ILE A 70 -11.63 -8.98 -14.05
CA ILE A 70 -11.02 -8.25 -12.93
C ILE A 70 -9.63 -8.84 -12.60
N LEU A 71 -9.50 -10.16 -12.51
CA LEU A 71 -8.24 -10.82 -12.18
C LEU A 71 -7.19 -10.66 -13.29
N GLU A 72 -7.60 -10.70 -14.56
CA GLU A 72 -6.73 -10.41 -15.70
C GLU A 72 -6.22 -8.97 -15.63
N SER A 73 -7.11 -8.00 -15.47
CA SER A 73 -6.75 -6.59 -15.35
C SER A 73 -5.85 -6.34 -14.15
N TYR A 74 -6.16 -6.94 -13.00
CA TYR A 74 -5.32 -6.88 -11.81
C TYR A 74 -3.92 -7.43 -12.07
N THR A 75 -3.82 -8.61 -12.67
CA THR A 75 -2.53 -9.27 -12.93
C THR A 75 -1.65 -8.42 -13.85
N VAL A 76 -2.20 -7.93 -14.95
CA VAL A 76 -1.46 -7.05 -15.88
C VAL A 76 -0.99 -5.79 -15.18
N ASN A 77 -1.88 -5.12 -14.45
CA ASN A 77 -1.56 -3.86 -13.79
C ASN A 77 -0.51 -4.01 -12.69
N ILE A 78 -0.60 -5.06 -11.87
CA ILE A 78 0.38 -5.27 -10.80
C ILE A 78 1.76 -5.68 -11.36
N MET A 79 1.80 -6.44 -12.44
CA MET A 79 3.07 -6.76 -13.12
C MET A 79 3.74 -5.50 -13.67
N LEU A 80 2.97 -4.61 -14.29
CA LEU A 80 3.46 -3.31 -14.75
C LEU A 80 3.93 -2.42 -13.59
N HIS A 81 3.25 -2.47 -12.44
CA HIS A 81 3.67 -1.75 -11.25
C HIS A 81 5.00 -2.26 -10.71
N ILE A 82 5.16 -3.58 -10.59
CA ILE A 82 6.42 -4.20 -10.16
C ILE A 82 7.57 -3.82 -11.11
N ASP A 83 7.34 -3.85 -12.40
CA ASP A 83 8.33 -3.47 -13.41
C ASP A 83 8.80 -2.02 -13.23
N ARG A 84 7.85 -1.09 -13.05
CA ARG A 84 8.15 0.34 -12.79
C ARG A 84 8.92 0.53 -11.48
N LEU A 85 8.51 -0.17 -10.40
CA LEU A 85 9.20 -0.13 -9.11
C LEU A 85 10.65 -0.59 -9.25
N LEU A 86 10.89 -1.74 -9.90
CA LEU A 86 12.23 -2.28 -10.08
C LEU A 86 13.10 -1.41 -10.99
N PHE A 87 12.51 -0.83 -12.04
CA PHE A 87 13.19 0.13 -12.90
C PHE A 87 13.58 1.39 -12.13
N ALA A 88 12.65 1.98 -11.36
CA ALA A 88 12.91 3.15 -10.53
C ALA A 88 13.99 2.88 -9.47
N LEU A 89 13.91 1.70 -8.83
CA LEU A 89 14.89 1.28 -7.84
C LEU A 89 16.30 1.17 -8.45
N LYS A 90 16.42 0.54 -9.61
CA LYS A 90 17.69 0.43 -10.32
C LYS A 90 18.25 1.80 -10.73
N ALA A 91 17.38 2.72 -11.16
CA ALA A 91 17.79 4.06 -11.59
C ALA A 91 18.28 4.93 -10.41
N ASP A 92 17.68 4.77 -9.23
CA ASP A 92 17.89 5.69 -8.11
C ASP A 92 18.73 5.11 -6.96
N ILE A 93 19.11 3.84 -7.00
CA ILE A 93 19.80 3.18 -5.88
C ILE A 93 21.08 3.92 -5.45
N GLU A 94 21.79 4.53 -6.38
CA GLU A 94 22.97 5.35 -6.09
C GLU A 94 22.62 6.70 -5.43
N SER A 95 21.44 7.25 -5.75
CA SER A 95 20.95 8.51 -5.18
C SER A 95 20.55 8.39 -3.71
N PHE A 96 20.30 7.18 -3.22
CA PHE A 96 19.94 6.94 -1.82
C PHE A 96 21.16 7.01 -0.87
N ALA A 97 22.36 7.31 -1.38
CA ALA A 97 23.62 7.27 -0.62
C ALA A 97 23.92 5.91 0.04
N MET A 98 23.36 4.82 -0.52
CA MET A 98 23.41 3.47 0.02
C MET A 98 24.20 2.51 -0.89
N LYS A 99 25.35 2.96 -1.40
CA LYS A 99 26.15 2.25 -2.41
C LYS A 99 26.49 0.79 -2.10
N GLU A 100 26.37 0.36 -0.85
CA GLU A 100 26.68 -1.01 -0.42
C GLU A 100 25.51 -1.72 0.27
N SER A 101 24.35 -1.09 0.40
CA SER A 101 23.22 -1.72 1.06
C SER A 101 22.48 -2.67 0.14
N LYS A 102 22.38 -3.92 0.55
CA LYS A 102 21.54 -4.91 -0.10
C LYS A 102 20.08 -4.72 0.30
N ILE A 103 19.19 -5.05 -0.61
CA ILE A 103 17.76 -5.10 -0.35
C ILE A 103 17.48 -6.32 0.52
N ASP A 104 16.77 -6.13 1.60
CA ASP A 104 16.28 -7.16 2.50
C ASP A 104 14.88 -7.60 2.08
N GLU A 105 13.98 -6.62 1.92
CA GLU A 105 12.58 -6.88 1.61
C GLU A 105 12.00 -5.85 0.66
N ILE A 106 11.08 -6.31 -0.21
CA ILE A 106 10.19 -5.46 -0.99
C ILE A 106 8.76 -5.82 -0.60
N SER A 107 8.01 -4.85 -0.07
CA SER A 107 6.60 -5.00 0.27
C SER A 107 5.73 -4.21 -0.71
N LEU A 108 4.78 -4.90 -1.34
CA LEU A 108 3.72 -4.30 -2.14
C LEU A 108 2.51 -3.95 -1.26
N PHE A 109 1.61 -3.12 -1.75
CA PHE A 109 0.33 -2.83 -1.10
C PHE A 109 0.47 -2.19 0.29
N GLU A 110 1.42 -1.27 0.45
CA GLU A 110 1.54 -0.42 1.66
C GLU A 110 0.43 0.65 1.74
N GLY A 111 -0.45 0.68 0.76
CA GLY A 111 -1.66 1.49 0.67
C GLY A 111 -2.62 0.87 -0.33
N ASP A 112 -3.76 1.52 -0.54
CA ASP A 112 -4.79 1.04 -1.45
C ASP A 112 -4.32 0.94 -2.89
N LEU A 113 -4.90 -0.02 -3.61
CA LEU A 113 -4.65 -0.19 -5.04
C LEU A 113 -5.56 0.74 -5.85
N HIS A 114 -4.96 1.72 -6.53
CA HIS A 114 -5.65 2.67 -7.40
C HIS A 114 -5.25 2.47 -8.86
N ALA A 115 -6.18 2.04 -9.70
CA ALA A 115 -5.95 1.82 -11.14
C ALA A 115 -4.66 1.01 -11.42
N GLY A 116 -4.41 -0.02 -10.61
CA GLY A 116 -3.25 -0.89 -10.75
C GLY A 116 -1.94 -0.36 -10.16
N ASN A 117 -1.97 0.80 -9.51
CA ASN A 117 -0.83 1.36 -8.80
C ASN A 117 -1.07 1.32 -7.29
N CYS A 118 -0.03 1.00 -6.53
CA CYS A 118 -0.06 1.02 -5.06
C CYS A 118 1.22 1.65 -4.51
N VAL A 119 1.19 2.10 -3.27
CA VAL A 119 2.41 2.42 -2.55
C VAL A 119 3.13 1.10 -2.25
N SER A 120 4.43 1.07 -2.48
CA SER A 120 5.28 -0.09 -2.16
C SER A 120 6.46 0.37 -1.32
N SER A 121 7.06 -0.52 -0.55
CA SER A 121 8.25 -0.18 0.22
C SER A 121 9.42 -1.10 -0.08
N VAL A 122 10.62 -0.56 0.14
CA VAL A 122 11.89 -1.28 0.03
C VAL A 122 12.63 -1.11 1.35
N LEU A 123 12.90 -2.22 2.02
CA LEU A 123 13.71 -2.28 3.22
C LEU A 123 15.13 -2.72 2.84
N PHE A 124 16.13 -2.01 3.31
CA PHE A 124 17.52 -2.34 3.12
C PHE A 124 18.11 -2.99 4.39
N LEU A 125 19.13 -3.82 4.24
CA LEU A 125 19.81 -4.52 5.36
C LEU A 125 20.36 -3.57 6.44
N ASN A 126 20.62 -2.31 6.11
CA ASN A 126 21.02 -1.29 7.07
C ASN A 126 19.83 -0.70 7.88
N GLY A 127 18.63 -1.23 7.70
CA GLY A 127 17.41 -0.79 8.37
C GLY A 127 16.75 0.46 7.77
N THR A 128 17.26 0.99 6.65
CA THR A 128 16.59 2.09 5.93
C THR A 128 15.39 1.54 5.18
N LYS A 129 14.22 2.15 5.36
CA LYS A 129 13.01 1.85 4.61
C LYS A 129 12.60 3.05 3.76
N LEU A 130 12.35 2.80 2.48
CA LEU A 130 11.87 3.77 1.51
C LEU A 130 10.49 3.36 1.01
N TYR A 131 9.61 4.32 0.81
CA TYR A 131 8.31 4.13 0.18
C TYR A 131 8.36 4.65 -1.25
N TYR A 132 8.05 3.77 -2.19
CA TYR A 132 7.83 4.11 -3.59
C TYR A 132 6.38 4.55 -3.78
N LYS A 133 6.18 5.77 -4.27
CA LYS A 133 4.87 6.25 -4.70
C LYS A 133 4.89 6.37 -6.23
N PRO A 134 3.95 5.72 -6.96
CA PRO A 134 3.85 5.79 -8.42
C PRO A 134 3.25 7.10 -8.90
N ARG A 135 3.68 8.20 -8.31
CA ARG A 135 3.37 9.60 -8.66
C ARG A 135 4.49 10.51 -8.20
N GLY A 136 4.64 11.65 -8.86
CA GLY A 136 5.55 12.69 -8.39
C GLY A 136 5.12 13.31 -7.05
N ALA A 137 6.01 14.10 -6.45
CA ALA A 137 5.82 14.76 -5.16
C ALA A 137 5.32 16.22 -5.31
N ALA A 138 4.47 16.49 -6.30
CA ALA A 138 3.96 17.84 -6.56
C ALA A 138 3.14 18.38 -5.37
N ASN A 139 2.31 17.54 -4.74
CA ASN A 139 1.50 17.94 -3.59
C ASN A 139 2.38 18.28 -2.38
N GLU A 140 3.38 17.46 -2.10
CA GLU A 140 4.35 17.67 -1.04
C GLU A 140 5.10 19.00 -1.24
N LYS A 141 5.60 19.27 -2.45
CA LYS A 141 6.26 20.54 -2.80
C LYS A 141 5.32 21.74 -2.68
N PHE A 142 4.07 21.57 -3.10
CA PHE A 142 3.06 22.65 -3.01
C PHE A 142 2.80 23.03 -1.56
N ILE A 143 2.56 22.07 -0.66
CA ILE A 143 2.37 22.32 0.78
C ILE A 143 3.62 22.99 1.38
N MET A 144 4.82 22.49 1.08
CA MET A 144 6.06 23.09 1.54
C MET A 144 6.19 24.57 1.11
N SER A 145 5.79 24.89 -0.12
CA SER A 145 5.84 26.25 -0.64
C SER A 145 4.89 27.19 0.11
N ILE A 146 3.69 26.71 0.44
CA ILE A 146 2.71 27.47 1.23
C ILE A 146 3.22 27.69 2.65
N ILE A 147 3.69 26.64 3.32
CA ILE A 147 4.23 26.74 4.68
C ILE A 147 5.39 27.74 4.72
N SER A 148 6.30 27.67 3.73
CA SER A 148 7.40 28.64 3.63
C SER A 148 6.91 30.08 3.40
N ALA A 149 5.84 30.28 2.63
CA ALA A 149 5.25 31.62 2.43
C ALA A 149 4.61 32.15 3.71
N LEU A 150 3.86 31.30 4.44
CA LEU A 150 3.24 31.65 5.71
C LEU A 150 4.29 31.96 6.79
N ASP A 151 5.39 31.25 6.84
CA ASP A 151 6.48 31.49 7.77
C ASP A 151 7.12 32.88 7.53
N LYS A 152 7.33 33.28 6.27
CA LYS A 152 7.79 34.62 5.90
C LYS A 152 6.83 35.73 6.30
N MET A 153 5.56 35.43 6.47
CA MET A 153 4.51 36.32 6.94
C MET A 153 4.41 36.35 8.50
N GLY A 154 5.26 35.61 9.20
CA GLY A 154 5.21 35.46 10.65
C GLY A 154 4.18 34.43 11.17
N LEU A 155 3.58 33.65 10.29
CA LEU A 155 2.63 32.60 10.62
C LEU A 155 3.34 31.24 10.59
N SER A 156 4.21 30.97 11.55
CA SER A 156 4.98 29.73 11.59
C SER A 156 4.05 28.51 11.82
N ILE A 157 4.18 27.51 10.94
CA ILE A 157 3.50 26.23 11.03
C ILE A 157 4.56 25.14 11.07
N GLN A 158 4.62 24.42 12.20
CA GLN A 158 5.46 23.23 12.30
C GLN A 158 4.70 22.03 11.74
N PHE A 159 5.23 21.46 10.68
CA PHE A 159 4.66 20.29 10.00
C PHE A 159 5.78 19.40 9.46
N GLY A 160 5.70 18.12 9.80
CA GLY A 160 6.69 17.14 9.39
C GLY A 160 6.35 16.54 8.03
N ILE A 161 7.03 16.99 6.96
CA ILE A 161 6.98 16.30 5.67
C ILE A 161 8.19 15.36 5.59
N PRO A 162 7.98 14.06 5.35
CA PRO A 162 9.08 13.12 5.16
C PRO A 162 10.04 13.60 4.07
N ALA A 163 11.34 13.39 4.25
CA ALA A 163 12.29 13.62 3.18
C ALA A 163 11.92 12.74 1.97
N PHE A 164 12.01 13.32 0.77
CA PHE A 164 11.64 12.61 -0.45
C PHE A 164 12.58 12.96 -1.62
N ILE A 165 12.61 12.05 -2.60
CA ILE A 165 13.25 12.24 -3.90
C ILE A 165 12.14 12.23 -4.94
N ASP A 166 11.97 13.35 -5.64
CA ASP A 166 10.96 13.50 -6.68
C ASP A 166 11.56 13.23 -8.07
N ARG A 167 10.85 12.42 -8.87
CA ARG A 167 11.20 12.04 -10.24
C ARG A 167 10.07 12.31 -11.24
N GLU A 168 9.23 13.31 -10.98
CA GLU A 168 8.09 13.70 -11.82
C GLU A 168 6.99 12.62 -11.90
N ASN A 169 7.32 11.43 -12.39
CA ASN A 169 6.36 10.32 -12.58
C ASN A 169 6.28 9.37 -11.38
N TYR A 170 7.24 9.43 -10.48
CA TYR A 170 7.27 8.68 -9.22
C TYR A 170 8.08 9.44 -8.17
N SER A 171 7.95 9.02 -6.93
CA SER A 171 8.75 9.58 -5.85
C SER A 171 9.12 8.52 -4.82
N TRP A 172 10.25 8.75 -4.15
CA TRP A 172 10.69 7.96 -3.01
C TRP A 172 10.57 8.78 -1.74
N HIS A 173 9.96 8.22 -0.71
CA HIS A 173 9.81 8.87 0.59
C HIS A 173 10.53 8.05 1.65
N PHE A 174 11.35 8.71 2.45
CA PHE A 174 12.03 8.06 3.57
C PHE A 174 11.02 7.77 4.69
N GLN A 175 11.17 6.59 5.31
CA GLN A 175 10.34 6.23 6.45
C GLN A 175 10.53 7.25 7.57
N VAL A 176 9.42 7.76 8.08
CA VAL A 176 9.37 8.50 9.32
C VAL A 176 9.03 7.53 10.44
N LYS A 177 9.81 7.57 11.52
CA LYS A 177 9.52 6.79 12.72
C LYS A 177 8.72 7.63 13.69
N PRO A 178 7.58 7.16 14.20
CA PRO A 178 6.85 7.84 15.26
C PRO A 178 7.76 8.10 16.45
N CYS A 179 7.58 9.23 17.08
CA CYS A 179 8.30 9.61 18.29
C CYS A 179 7.28 10.07 19.34
N ASP A 180 7.33 9.46 20.52
CA ASP A 180 6.42 9.78 21.62
C ASP A 180 6.63 11.22 22.15
N MET A 181 5.53 11.84 22.54
CA MET A 181 5.55 13.12 23.25
C MET A 181 5.99 12.90 24.71
N LYS A 182 7.00 13.66 25.16
CA LYS A 182 7.67 13.39 26.45
C LYS A 182 7.01 14.06 27.65
N ASN A 183 6.23 15.11 27.45
CA ASN A 183 5.61 15.89 28.53
C ASN A 183 4.35 16.65 28.04
N SER A 184 3.64 17.28 28.97
CA SER A 184 2.41 18.04 28.70
C SER A 184 2.63 19.22 27.75
N ASP A 185 3.79 19.86 27.80
CA ASP A 185 4.09 21.00 26.94
C ASP A 185 4.26 20.58 25.49
N SER A 186 4.91 19.43 25.23
CA SER A 186 5.01 18.83 23.90
C SER A 186 3.63 18.42 23.36
N ILE A 187 2.73 17.93 24.21
CA ILE A 187 1.36 17.60 23.84
C ILE A 187 0.57 18.86 23.43
N ASN A 188 0.66 19.93 24.23
CA ASN A 188 -0.01 21.18 23.92
C ASN A 188 0.51 21.82 22.61
N GLU A 189 1.81 21.78 22.41
CA GLU A 189 2.44 22.27 21.19
C GLU A 189 2.05 21.46 19.96
N TYR A 190 1.97 20.12 20.08
CA TYR A 190 1.48 19.26 19.04
C TYR A 190 0.06 19.63 18.62
N TYR A 191 -0.88 19.71 19.56
CA TYR A 191 -2.27 20.06 19.23
C TYR A 191 -2.42 21.47 18.69
N TYR A 192 -1.58 22.41 19.11
CA TYR A 192 -1.56 23.75 18.55
C TYR A 192 -1.09 23.73 17.08
N ASN A 193 -0.02 23.00 16.77
CA ASN A 193 0.47 22.84 15.42
C ASN A 193 -0.51 22.04 14.55
N PHE A 194 -1.12 21.00 15.12
CA PHE A 194 -2.16 20.22 14.45
C PHE A 194 -3.37 21.08 14.05
N GLY A 195 -3.84 21.97 14.95
CA GLY A 195 -4.90 22.91 14.62
C GLY A 195 -4.56 23.85 13.47
N LYS A 196 -3.33 24.36 13.41
CA LYS A 196 -2.85 25.21 12.29
C LYS A 196 -2.84 24.43 10.97
N ILE A 197 -2.30 23.23 10.99
CA ILE A 197 -2.26 22.36 9.79
C ILE A 197 -3.67 21.98 9.36
N GLN A 198 -4.54 21.63 10.29
CA GLN A 198 -5.93 21.28 9.99
C GLN A 198 -6.66 22.47 9.33
N ALA A 199 -6.47 23.69 9.84
CA ALA A 199 -7.04 24.89 9.22
C ALA A 199 -6.50 25.10 7.79
N LEU A 200 -5.19 24.94 7.57
CA LEU A 200 -4.57 25.05 6.25
C LEU A 200 -5.12 24.00 5.29
N LEU A 201 -5.14 22.73 5.70
CA LEU A 201 -5.63 21.62 4.87
C LEU A 201 -7.11 21.78 4.54
N TYR A 202 -7.92 22.26 5.48
CA TYR A 202 -9.31 22.60 5.24
C TYR A 202 -9.49 23.68 4.17
N LEU A 203 -8.73 24.78 4.26
CA LEU A 203 -8.76 25.86 3.27
C LEU A 203 -8.31 25.39 1.88
N LEU A 204 -7.41 24.42 1.80
CA LEU A 204 -6.93 23.81 0.54
C LEU A 204 -7.87 22.73 0.00
N GLY A 205 -8.94 22.39 0.71
CA GLY A 205 -9.85 21.32 0.33
C GLY A 205 -9.21 19.93 0.38
N ALA A 206 -8.23 19.72 1.26
CA ALA A 206 -7.58 18.43 1.44
C ALA A 206 -8.61 17.39 1.89
N GLN A 207 -8.47 16.18 1.35
CA GLN A 207 -9.34 15.04 1.66
C GLN A 207 -8.51 13.93 2.32
N ASP A 208 -9.20 12.96 2.92
CA ASP A 208 -8.60 11.76 3.48
C ASP A 208 -7.65 12.02 4.68
N ILE A 209 -7.97 13.03 5.48
CA ILE A 209 -7.24 13.35 6.71
C ILE A 209 -7.80 12.49 7.84
N ILE A 210 -7.35 11.24 7.89
CA ILE A 210 -7.73 10.24 8.89
C ILE A 210 -6.52 9.87 9.78
N PRO A 211 -6.74 9.30 10.98
CA PRO A 211 -5.65 8.94 11.90
C PRO A 211 -4.55 8.08 11.26
N ASP A 212 -4.91 7.16 10.36
CA ASP A 212 -3.96 6.27 9.70
C ASP A 212 -3.00 7.00 8.76
N ASN A 213 -3.36 8.23 8.34
CA ASN A 213 -2.53 9.09 7.48
C ASN A 213 -1.74 10.14 8.26
N LEU A 214 -1.76 10.08 9.60
CA LEU A 214 -1.07 11.02 10.48
C LEU A 214 0.03 10.30 11.28
N ILE A 215 1.22 10.86 11.27
CA ILE A 215 2.37 10.33 12.02
C ILE A 215 2.82 11.38 13.04
N VAL A 216 2.82 11.02 14.30
CA VAL A 216 3.29 11.89 15.39
C VAL A 216 4.82 11.86 15.45
N ILE A 217 5.46 13.02 15.31
CA ILE A 217 6.91 13.18 15.41
C ILE A 217 7.23 14.19 16.51
N GLY A 218 7.20 13.75 17.77
CA GLY A 218 7.34 14.64 18.91
C GLY A 218 6.21 15.67 18.97
N ASN A 219 6.54 16.98 18.88
CA ASN A 219 5.58 18.08 18.88
C ASN A 219 5.07 18.50 17.48
N CYS A 220 5.42 17.73 16.44
CA CYS A 220 4.97 17.95 15.05
C CYS A 220 3.93 16.91 14.63
N PRO A 221 2.81 17.33 14.03
CA PRO A 221 1.90 16.44 13.33
C PRO A 221 2.45 16.03 11.98
#